data_d76003d7b9f13677b120549cede5be67
#
_entry.id   d76003d7b9f13677b120549cede5be67
#
_cell.length_a   1.000
_cell.length_b   1.000
_cell.length_c   1.000
_cell.angle_alpha   90.00
_cell.angle_beta   90.00
_cell.angle_gamma   90.00
#
_symmetry.space_group_name_H-M   'P 1'
#
loop_
_entity.id
_entity.type
_entity.pdbx_description
1 polymer ?
#
loop_
_entity_poly.entity_id
_entity_poly.type
_entity_poly.pdbx_seq_one_letter_code
_entity_poly.pdbx_strand_id
1 'polypeptide(L)'
;VQSVYEDVARDTNRGHTVRAVCESFQGAKDAGFKVVSHMMPDLPNMGLERDVAQFIEFFENPAFRPDGLKLYPTLVIRGTGLYELWKTGQYKSYPPSVLIDLIAKILALVPPWTRVYRVQRDIPMPLVTSGVEHGNLRELAMARMGDLGTKCRDVRAREVGMSEIHNKIRPDEVEFVRRDYTANGGWESFLAYEDPKQDILIGLLRLRKC
;
A
#
# COMPACT_ATOMS: atom_id res chain seq x y z
N VAL A 1 1.85 -4.64 -10.64
CA VAL A 1 3.13 -4.70 -9.92
C VAL A 1 2.95 -5.44 -8.60
N GLN A 2 3.94 -6.19 -8.15
CA GLN A 2 3.96 -6.88 -6.85
C GLN A 2 5.22 -6.52 -6.07
N SER A 3 6.29 -6.17 -6.76
CA SER A 3 7.56 -5.69 -6.24
C SER A 3 8.16 -4.64 -7.17
N VAL A 4 9.00 -3.77 -6.63
CA VAL A 4 9.79 -2.80 -7.40
C VAL A 4 11.11 -3.38 -7.93
N TYR A 5 11.44 -4.61 -7.56
CA TYR A 5 12.69 -5.27 -7.92
C TYR A 5 12.52 -6.21 -9.12
N GLU A 6 13.38 -6.04 -10.12
CA GLU A 6 13.37 -6.82 -11.36
C GLU A 6 13.65 -8.31 -11.14
N ASP A 7 14.58 -8.63 -10.24
CA ASP A 7 14.91 -10.01 -9.88
C ASP A 7 13.71 -10.73 -9.22
N VAL A 8 13.01 -10.04 -8.31
CA VAL A 8 11.81 -10.58 -7.64
C VAL A 8 10.68 -10.77 -8.65
N ALA A 9 10.47 -9.82 -9.57
CA ALA A 9 9.47 -9.94 -10.62
C ALA A 9 9.74 -11.15 -11.53
N ARG A 10 11.01 -11.38 -11.88
CA ARG A 10 11.43 -12.54 -12.65
C ARG A 10 11.23 -13.85 -11.88
N ASP A 11 11.70 -13.92 -10.65
CA ASP A 11 11.63 -15.13 -9.80
C ASP A 11 10.18 -15.52 -9.47
N THR A 12 9.28 -14.56 -9.44
CA THR A 12 7.83 -14.78 -9.27
C THR A 12 7.06 -14.91 -10.58
N ASN A 13 7.77 -15.00 -11.70
CA ASN A 13 7.21 -15.21 -13.06
C ASN A 13 6.12 -14.20 -13.43
N ARG A 14 6.36 -12.90 -13.19
CA ARG A 14 5.39 -11.83 -13.49
C ARG A 14 5.16 -11.58 -14.98
N GLY A 15 6.10 -11.98 -15.83
CA GLY A 15 5.98 -11.82 -17.28
C GLY A 15 6.07 -10.37 -17.79
N HIS A 16 6.48 -9.42 -16.94
CA HIS A 16 6.72 -8.03 -17.33
C HIS A 16 7.87 -7.42 -16.53
N THR A 17 8.50 -6.39 -17.08
CA THR A 17 9.60 -5.68 -16.46
C THR A 17 9.09 -4.56 -15.53
N VAL A 18 9.92 -4.11 -14.62
CA VAL A 18 9.65 -2.92 -13.80
C VAL A 18 9.50 -1.67 -14.68
N ARG A 19 10.28 -1.56 -15.75
CA ARG A 19 10.15 -0.49 -16.75
C ARG A 19 8.75 -0.47 -17.37
N ALA A 20 8.21 -1.61 -17.79
CA ALA A 20 6.86 -1.71 -18.33
C ALA A 20 5.78 -1.27 -17.34
N VAL A 21 5.98 -1.52 -16.04
CA VAL A 21 5.11 -1.01 -14.97
C VAL A 21 5.12 0.51 -14.94
N CYS A 22 6.30 1.14 -14.93
CA CYS A 22 6.44 2.59 -14.90
C CYS A 22 5.80 3.25 -16.13
N GLU A 23 6.03 2.70 -17.32
CA GLU A 23 5.43 3.16 -18.58
C GLU A 23 3.89 3.04 -18.55
N SER A 24 3.38 1.92 -18.01
CA SER A 24 1.94 1.69 -17.87
C SER A 24 1.29 2.67 -16.87
N PHE A 25 1.97 3.00 -15.78
CA PHE A 25 1.48 3.98 -14.81
C PHE A 25 1.38 5.35 -15.44
N GLN A 26 2.41 5.78 -16.17
CA GLN A 26 2.42 7.06 -16.88
C GLN A 26 1.28 7.11 -17.90
N GLY A 27 1.19 6.15 -18.80
CA GLY A 27 0.16 6.12 -19.83
C GLY A 27 -1.26 6.11 -19.26
N ALA A 28 -1.50 5.35 -18.20
CA ALA A 28 -2.80 5.31 -17.55
C ALA A 28 -3.17 6.65 -16.91
N LYS A 29 -2.23 7.30 -16.21
CA LYS A 29 -2.49 8.60 -15.58
C LYS A 29 -2.66 9.72 -16.60
N ASP A 30 -1.86 9.74 -17.67
CA ASP A 30 -1.98 10.71 -18.74
C ASP A 30 -3.32 10.58 -19.48
N ALA A 31 -3.87 9.36 -19.53
CA ALA A 31 -5.22 9.09 -20.04
C ALA A 31 -6.36 9.42 -19.04
N GLY A 32 -6.05 9.97 -17.87
CA GLY A 32 -7.03 10.37 -16.86
C GLY A 32 -7.49 9.27 -15.89
N PHE A 33 -6.84 8.11 -15.89
CA PHE A 33 -7.18 7.03 -14.96
C PHE A 33 -6.46 7.17 -13.62
N LYS A 34 -7.12 6.76 -12.55
CA LYS A 34 -6.45 6.49 -11.26
C LYS A 34 -5.74 5.15 -11.34
N VAL A 35 -4.51 5.12 -10.83
CA VAL A 35 -3.70 3.90 -10.76
C VAL A 35 -3.74 3.34 -9.35
N VAL A 36 -4.23 2.11 -9.22
CA VAL A 36 -4.22 1.35 -7.97
C VAL A 36 -3.27 0.16 -8.13
N SER A 37 -2.23 0.13 -7.32
CA SER A 37 -1.21 -0.91 -7.37
C SER A 37 -1.50 -2.03 -6.39
N HIS A 38 -1.07 -3.24 -6.73
CA HIS A 38 -0.97 -4.36 -5.80
C HIS A 38 0.50 -4.56 -5.43
N MET A 39 0.82 -4.40 -4.16
CA MET A 39 2.14 -4.72 -3.64
C MET A 39 2.06 -5.90 -2.69
N MET A 40 3.05 -6.77 -2.77
CA MET A 40 3.10 -8.01 -2.00
C MET A 40 4.36 -8.07 -1.14
N PRO A 41 4.27 -7.80 0.16
CA PRO A 41 5.36 -8.13 1.07
C PRO A 41 5.49 -9.65 1.24
N ASP A 42 6.67 -10.08 1.68
CA ASP A 42 7.02 -11.48 1.94
C ASP A 42 7.07 -12.35 0.68
N LEU A 43 7.44 -11.78 -0.47
CA LEU A 43 7.74 -12.56 -1.67
C LEU A 43 9.05 -13.36 -1.50
N PRO A 44 9.24 -14.46 -2.25
CA PRO A 44 10.51 -15.18 -2.28
C PRO A 44 11.70 -14.26 -2.55
N ASN A 45 12.83 -14.52 -1.91
CA ASN A 45 14.08 -13.77 -2.06
C ASN A 45 14.06 -12.31 -1.60
N MET A 46 13.06 -11.92 -0.80
CA MET A 46 12.96 -10.56 -0.26
C MET A 46 13.74 -10.39 1.03
N GLY A 47 13.26 -10.92 2.12
CA GLY A 47 13.73 -10.57 3.46
C GLY A 47 13.18 -9.22 3.97
N LEU A 48 13.16 -9.07 5.28
CA LEU A 48 12.48 -7.95 5.95
C LEU A 48 13.04 -6.57 5.59
N GLU A 49 14.36 -6.45 5.55
CA GLU A 49 15.03 -5.16 5.23
C GLU A 49 14.72 -4.72 3.81
N ARG A 50 14.78 -5.67 2.87
CA ARG A 50 14.49 -5.39 1.46
C ARG A 50 13.01 -5.10 1.25
N ASP A 51 12.11 -5.73 2.02
CA ASP A 51 10.69 -5.40 2.00
C ASP A 51 10.43 -3.96 2.44
N VAL A 52 11.05 -3.49 3.52
CA VAL A 52 10.93 -2.09 3.95
C VAL A 52 11.49 -1.16 2.89
N ALA A 53 12.67 -1.45 2.37
CA ALA A 53 13.34 -0.63 1.35
C ALA A 53 12.50 -0.50 0.07
N GLN A 54 11.83 -1.58 -0.37
CA GLN A 54 10.98 -1.50 -1.56
C GLN A 54 9.78 -0.57 -1.39
N PHE A 55 9.20 -0.49 -0.19
CA PHE A 55 8.08 0.43 0.05
C PHE A 55 8.54 1.88 0.18
N ILE A 56 9.73 2.12 0.71
CA ILE A 56 10.36 3.45 0.66
C ILE A 56 10.54 3.86 -0.80
N GLU A 57 11.18 3.03 -1.61
CA GLU A 57 11.36 3.26 -3.05
C GLU A 57 10.03 3.48 -3.77
N PHE A 58 9.03 2.66 -3.46
CA PHE A 58 7.72 2.72 -4.11
C PHE A 58 6.97 4.05 -3.86
N PHE A 59 7.12 4.63 -2.70
CA PHE A 59 6.48 5.91 -2.36
C PHE A 59 7.34 7.13 -2.69
N GLU A 60 8.67 7.02 -2.62
CA GLU A 60 9.58 8.13 -2.85
C GLU A 60 9.96 8.30 -4.33
N ASN A 61 10.10 7.21 -5.09
CA ASN A 61 10.46 7.30 -6.51
C ASN A 61 9.26 7.76 -7.35
N PRO A 62 9.38 8.91 -8.06
CA PRO A 62 8.31 9.45 -8.89
C PRO A 62 7.85 8.52 -10.02
N ALA A 63 8.66 7.53 -10.40
CA ALA A 63 8.27 6.55 -11.43
C ALA A 63 7.14 5.63 -10.97
N PHE A 64 6.92 5.46 -9.66
CA PHE A 64 5.86 4.63 -9.10
C PHE A 64 4.67 5.45 -8.61
N ARG A 65 4.70 6.05 -7.48
CA ARG A 65 3.69 6.93 -6.84
C ARG A 65 2.24 6.72 -7.31
N PRO A 66 1.61 5.58 -6.99
CA PRO A 66 0.23 5.31 -7.39
C PRO A 66 -0.78 6.17 -6.62
N ASP A 67 -1.99 6.28 -7.13
CA ASP A 67 -3.11 6.94 -6.43
C ASP A 67 -3.68 6.07 -5.32
N GLY A 68 -3.55 4.77 -5.46
CA GLY A 68 -4.02 3.81 -4.48
C GLY A 68 -3.16 2.55 -4.37
N LEU A 69 -3.30 1.89 -3.23
CA LEU A 69 -2.55 0.69 -2.88
C LEU A 69 -3.48 -0.40 -2.37
N LYS A 70 -3.28 -1.61 -2.86
CA LYS A 70 -3.71 -2.86 -2.24
C LYS A 70 -2.47 -3.59 -1.75
N LEU A 71 -2.40 -3.80 -0.46
CA LEU A 71 -1.26 -4.43 0.21
C LEU A 71 -1.65 -5.88 0.52
N TYR A 72 -1.07 -6.82 -0.21
CA TYR A 72 -1.40 -8.23 -0.09
C TYR A 72 -0.18 -9.04 0.34
N PRO A 73 0.01 -9.28 1.64
CA PRO A 73 1.05 -10.19 2.10
C PRO A 73 0.94 -11.54 1.39
N THR A 74 2.09 -12.10 1.07
CA THR A 74 2.19 -13.34 0.32
C THR A 74 1.56 -14.50 1.09
N LEU A 75 0.76 -15.30 0.41
CA LEU A 75 0.12 -16.50 0.94
C LEU A 75 0.63 -17.72 0.19
N VAL A 76 0.92 -18.77 0.93
CA VAL A 76 1.22 -20.08 0.36
C VAL A 76 -0.08 -20.83 0.15
N ILE A 77 -0.43 -21.01 -1.12
CA ILE A 77 -1.68 -21.68 -1.53
C ILE A 77 -1.35 -23.02 -2.16
N ARG A 78 -2.04 -24.08 -1.74
CA ARG A 78 -1.83 -25.43 -2.26
C ARG A 78 -1.98 -25.48 -3.77
N GLY A 79 -1.06 -26.17 -4.45
CA GLY A 79 -1.06 -26.32 -5.91
C GLY A 79 -0.37 -25.18 -6.66
N THR A 80 0.28 -24.23 -5.97
CA THR A 80 1.10 -23.18 -6.59
C THR A 80 2.60 -23.54 -6.57
N GLY A 81 3.40 -22.90 -7.43
CA GLY A 81 4.85 -23.05 -7.39
C GLY A 81 5.45 -22.62 -6.03
N LEU A 82 4.90 -21.61 -5.38
CA LEU A 82 5.31 -21.19 -4.06
C LEU A 82 5.06 -22.27 -2.99
N TYR A 83 3.99 -23.04 -3.13
CA TYR A 83 3.71 -24.18 -2.24
C TYR A 83 4.82 -25.23 -2.33
N GLU A 84 5.36 -25.51 -3.52
CA GLU A 84 6.48 -26.45 -3.66
C GLU A 84 7.78 -25.93 -3.03
N LEU A 85 8.07 -24.65 -3.17
CA LEU A 85 9.19 -24.01 -2.47
C LEU A 85 9.03 -24.04 -0.94
N TRP A 86 7.84 -23.77 -0.46
CA TRP A 86 7.54 -23.86 0.97
C TRP A 86 7.68 -25.29 1.49
N LYS A 87 7.16 -26.28 0.79
CA LYS A 87 7.21 -27.71 1.15
C LYS A 87 8.64 -28.24 1.22
N THR A 88 9.52 -27.74 0.36
CA THR A 88 10.95 -28.12 0.33
C THR A 88 11.82 -27.25 1.24
N GLY A 89 11.25 -26.32 2.00
CA GLY A 89 11.98 -25.44 2.90
C GLY A 89 12.75 -24.31 2.20
N GLN A 90 12.54 -24.11 0.90
CA GLN A 90 13.18 -23.02 0.14
C GLN A 90 12.47 -21.67 0.27
N TYR A 91 11.27 -21.67 0.80
CA TYR A 91 10.50 -20.47 1.16
C TYR A 91 9.89 -20.65 2.56
N LYS A 92 9.90 -19.58 3.32
CA LYS A 92 9.29 -19.53 4.65
C LYS A 92 8.61 -18.18 4.82
N SER A 93 7.33 -18.17 5.21
CA SER A 93 6.59 -16.96 5.54
C SER A 93 7.15 -16.27 6.79
N TYR A 94 7.05 -14.95 6.86
CA TYR A 94 7.37 -14.24 8.09
C TYR A 94 6.48 -14.70 9.24
N PRO A 95 7.01 -14.77 10.46
CA PRO A 95 6.17 -14.98 11.65
C PRO A 95 5.09 -13.90 11.76
N PRO A 96 3.91 -14.19 12.32
CA PRO A 96 2.81 -13.24 12.42
C PRO A 96 3.18 -11.89 13.06
N SER A 97 3.96 -11.90 14.14
CA SER A 97 4.42 -10.69 14.81
C SER A 97 5.33 -9.82 13.94
N VAL A 98 6.23 -10.46 13.19
CA VAL A 98 7.12 -9.77 12.24
C VAL A 98 6.34 -9.16 11.09
N LEU A 99 5.36 -9.89 10.57
CA LEU A 99 4.48 -9.38 9.51
C LEU A 99 3.66 -8.17 9.97
N ILE A 100 3.09 -8.21 11.18
CA ILE A 100 2.34 -7.09 11.76
C ILE A 100 3.25 -5.85 11.89
N ASP A 101 4.47 -6.01 12.40
CA ASP A 101 5.45 -4.93 12.49
C ASP A 101 5.81 -4.36 11.12
N LEU A 102 6.01 -5.21 10.13
CA LEU A 102 6.29 -4.80 8.75
C LEU A 102 5.12 -3.99 8.16
N ILE A 103 3.89 -4.49 8.29
CA ILE A 103 2.71 -3.79 7.79
C ILE A 103 2.52 -2.44 8.50
N ALA A 104 2.74 -2.37 9.81
CA ALA A 104 2.71 -1.13 10.57
C ALA A 104 3.71 -0.11 10.03
N LYS A 105 4.95 -0.53 9.74
CA LYS A 105 5.98 0.32 9.12
C LYS A 105 5.58 0.80 7.73
N ILE A 106 5.05 -0.10 6.90
CA ILE A 106 4.59 0.25 5.54
C ILE A 106 3.46 1.28 5.60
N LEU A 107 2.46 1.08 6.46
CA LEU A 107 1.34 2.01 6.59
C LEU A 107 1.79 3.40 7.06
N ALA A 108 2.83 3.49 7.89
CA ALA A 108 3.42 4.76 8.30
C ALA A 108 4.12 5.52 7.16
N LEU A 109 4.58 4.81 6.12
CA LEU A 109 5.25 5.39 4.95
C LEU A 109 4.27 5.91 3.89
N VAL A 110 3.00 5.54 3.95
CA VAL A 110 2.02 5.90 2.93
C VAL A 110 1.81 7.40 2.87
N PRO A 111 1.99 8.04 1.70
CA PRO A 111 1.76 9.48 1.53
C PRO A 111 0.30 9.88 1.76
N PRO A 112 0.04 11.13 2.19
CA PRO A 112 -1.32 11.60 2.48
C PRO A 112 -2.25 11.70 1.26
N TRP A 113 -1.72 11.60 0.05
CA TRP A 113 -2.48 11.56 -1.21
C TRP A 113 -2.76 10.15 -1.73
N THR A 114 -2.23 9.10 -1.10
CA THR A 114 -2.44 7.71 -1.50
C THR A 114 -3.53 7.07 -0.65
N ARG A 115 -4.43 6.32 -1.29
CA ARG A 115 -5.47 5.54 -0.61
C ARG A 115 -5.06 4.08 -0.46
N VAL A 116 -5.08 3.55 0.75
CA VAL A 116 -4.90 2.10 1.00
C VAL A 116 -6.27 1.41 0.99
N TYR A 117 -6.56 0.67 -0.08
CA TYR A 117 -7.86 0.00 -0.25
C TYR A 117 -8.00 -1.25 0.60
N ARG A 118 -6.98 -2.10 0.59
CA ARG A 118 -6.95 -3.36 1.34
C ARG A 118 -5.55 -3.65 1.86
N VAL A 119 -5.48 -4.35 3.00
CA VAL A 119 -4.23 -4.77 3.65
C VAL A 119 -4.03 -6.29 3.59
N GLN A 120 -5.04 -7.02 3.15
CA GLN A 120 -4.95 -8.45 2.89
C GLN A 120 -5.97 -8.85 1.83
N ARG A 121 -5.75 -10.02 1.23
CA ARG A 121 -6.67 -10.62 0.28
C ARG A 121 -7.59 -11.60 1.01
N ASP A 122 -8.90 -11.54 0.69
CA ASP A 122 -9.87 -12.47 1.21
C ASP A 122 -9.76 -13.80 0.41
N ILE A 123 -9.05 -14.76 1.00
CA ILE A 123 -8.93 -16.13 0.45
C ILE A 123 -9.47 -17.07 1.52
N PRO A 124 -10.30 -18.07 1.13
CA PRO A 124 -10.78 -19.06 2.08
C PRO A 124 -9.63 -19.75 2.82
N MET A 125 -9.66 -19.72 4.14
CA MET A 125 -8.61 -20.29 5.01
C MET A 125 -8.23 -21.74 4.67
N PRO A 126 -9.15 -22.63 4.26
CA PRO A 126 -8.78 -24.00 3.89
C PRO A 126 -7.81 -24.11 2.71
N LEU A 127 -7.67 -23.05 1.90
CA LEU A 127 -6.75 -22.99 0.76
C LEU A 127 -5.36 -22.48 1.16
N VAL A 128 -5.25 -21.81 2.31
CA VAL A 128 -4.00 -21.20 2.77
C VAL A 128 -3.23 -22.19 3.62
N THR A 129 -2.00 -22.46 3.23
CA THR A 129 -1.08 -23.37 3.96
C THR A 129 -0.18 -22.59 4.90
N SER A 130 0.26 -21.39 4.50
CA SER A 130 1.13 -20.52 5.31
C SER A 130 0.93 -19.06 4.89
N GLY A 131 1.19 -18.13 5.82
CA GLY A 131 1.04 -16.70 5.63
C GLY A 131 0.09 -16.10 6.66
N VAL A 132 -0.71 -15.09 6.25
CA VAL A 132 -1.66 -14.41 7.14
C VAL A 132 -2.73 -15.37 7.63
N GLU A 133 -2.85 -15.53 8.94
CA GLU A 133 -3.80 -16.44 9.57
C GLU A 133 -5.11 -15.75 10.00
N HIS A 134 -5.14 -14.41 10.02
CA HIS A 134 -6.27 -13.64 10.55
C HIS A 134 -6.84 -12.66 9.54
N GLY A 135 -8.17 -12.50 9.52
CA GLY A 135 -8.89 -11.59 8.65
C GLY A 135 -8.78 -10.10 9.01
N ASN A 136 -8.13 -9.74 10.12
CA ASN A 136 -8.06 -8.39 10.68
C ASN A 136 -6.64 -7.79 10.70
N LEU A 137 -5.79 -8.14 9.73
CA LEU A 137 -4.40 -7.67 9.69
C LEU A 137 -4.27 -6.14 9.75
N ARG A 138 -5.18 -5.39 9.08
CA ARG A 138 -5.17 -3.92 9.14
C ARG A 138 -5.36 -3.42 10.57
N GLU A 139 -6.31 -3.99 11.31
CA GLU A 139 -6.60 -3.59 12.69
C GLU A 139 -5.42 -3.88 13.61
N LEU A 140 -4.81 -5.06 13.45
CA LEU A 140 -3.61 -5.43 14.21
C LEU A 140 -2.42 -4.50 13.91
N ALA A 141 -2.20 -4.17 12.65
CA ALA A 141 -1.15 -3.23 12.26
C ALA A 141 -1.43 -1.81 12.79
N MET A 142 -2.66 -1.33 12.74
CA MET A 142 -3.05 -0.02 13.29
C MET A 142 -2.87 0.04 14.80
N ALA A 143 -3.23 -1.02 15.54
CA ALA A 143 -2.96 -1.12 16.97
C ALA A 143 -1.46 -1.06 17.26
N ARG A 144 -0.67 -1.81 16.50
CA ARG A 144 0.81 -1.80 16.61
C ARG A 144 1.40 -0.43 16.33
N MET A 145 0.86 0.33 15.38
CA MET A 145 1.27 1.71 15.12
C MET A 145 1.02 2.61 16.34
N GLY A 146 -0.09 2.42 17.04
CA GLY A 146 -0.36 3.09 18.32
C GLY A 146 0.74 2.84 19.35
N ASP A 147 1.16 1.59 19.53
CA ASP A 147 2.27 1.22 20.43
C ASP A 147 3.60 1.86 20.02
N LEU A 148 3.84 1.97 18.72
CA LEU A 148 5.07 2.56 18.16
C LEU A 148 5.04 4.10 18.10
N GLY A 149 3.92 4.73 18.43
CA GLY A 149 3.74 6.18 18.31
C GLY A 149 3.73 6.68 16.87
N THR A 150 3.41 5.81 15.90
CA THR A 150 3.30 6.14 14.48
C THR A 150 1.84 6.24 14.05
N LYS A 151 1.59 6.82 12.88
CA LYS A 151 0.25 7.09 12.37
C LYS A 151 0.16 6.83 10.87
N CYS A 152 -0.91 6.19 10.45
CA CYS A 152 -1.24 6.06 9.03
C CYS A 152 -2.02 7.29 8.56
N ARG A 153 -1.48 8.01 7.57
CA ARG A 153 -2.09 9.22 7.02
C ARG A 153 -2.62 9.02 5.60
N ASP A 154 -2.88 7.79 5.20
CA ASP A 154 -3.52 7.54 3.92
C ASP A 154 -4.93 8.17 3.85
N VAL A 155 -5.45 8.32 2.64
CA VAL A 155 -6.78 8.91 2.41
C VAL A 155 -7.86 8.19 3.21
N ARG A 156 -7.86 6.84 3.20
CA ARG A 156 -8.91 6.05 3.87
C ARG A 156 -8.90 6.21 5.38
N ALA A 157 -7.72 6.27 6.01
CA ALA A 157 -7.62 6.40 7.46
C ALA A 157 -8.15 7.76 7.97
N ARG A 158 -8.18 8.77 7.10
CA ARG A 158 -8.55 10.15 7.43
C ARG A 158 -9.92 10.56 6.91
N GLU A 159 -10.54 9.79 6.01
CA GLU A 159 -11.79 10.21 5.38
C GLU A 159 -12.97 10.22 6.37
N VAL A 160 -13.73 11.28 6.33
CA VAL A 160 -14.87 11.55 7.24
C VAL A 160 -15.95 10.48 7.23
N GLY A 161 -16.12 9.75 6.12
CA GLY A 161 -17.15 8.72 5.97
C GLY A 161 -16.84 7.37 6.62
N MET A 162 -15.63 7.16 7.17
CA MET A 162 -15.20 5.86 7.68
C MET A 162 -15.49 5.57 9.14
N SER A 163 -15.91 6.55 9.91
CA SER A 163 -16.17 6.37 11.35
C SER A 163 -17.09 7.46 11.89
N GLU A 164 -17.36 7.45 13.18
CA GLU A 164 -18.12 8.50 13.90
C GLU A 164 -17.43 9.87 13.87
N ILE A 165 -16.40 10.01 13.08
CA ILE A 165 -15.62 11.23 12.88
C ILE A 165 -16.48 12.37 12.33
N HIS A 166 -17.47 12.08 11.50
CA HIS A 166 -18.36 13.09 10.89
C HIS A 166 -19.07 13.96 11.93
N ASN A 167 -19.29 13.47 13.14
CA ASN A 167 -19.90 14.24 14.22
C ASN A 167 -18.92 15.21 14.92
N LYS A 168 -17.63 15.13 14.59
CA LYS A 168 -16.56 15.92 15.21
C LYS A 168 -16.10 17.09 14.37
N ILE A 169 -16.60 17.20 13.13
CA ILE A 169 -16.16 18.25 12.20
C ILE A 169 -16.87 19.55 12.52
N ARG A 170 -16.07 20.61 12.63
CA ARG A 170 -16.54 21.99 12.73
C ARG A 170 -16.22 22.68 11.40
N PRO A 171 -17.24 23.19 10.69
CA PRO A 171 -17.03 23.82 9.38
C PRO A 171 -16.04 24.99 9.39
N ASP A 172 -15.97 25.73 10.49
CA ASP A 172 -15.05 26.85 10.71
C ASP A 172 -13.59 26.43 10.94
N GLU A 173 -13.34 25.17 11.24
CA GLU A 173 -11.99 24.59 11.40
C GLU A 173 -11.49 23.86 10.13
N VAL A 174 -12.29 23.81 9.08
CA VAL A 174 -11.93 23.16 7.82
C VAL A 174 -11.13 24.12 6.95
N GLU A 175 -9.99 23.66 6.50
CA GLU A 175 -9.05 24.40 5.66
C GLU A 175 -8.88 23.77 4.27
N PHE A 176 -8.61 24.61 3.27
CA PHE A 176 -8.18 24.14 1.97
C PHE A 176 -6.69 23.84 2.00
N VAL A 177 -6.33 22.59 1.68
CA VAL A 177 -4.95 22.10 1.66
C VAL A 177 -4.57 21.67 0.25
N ARG A 178 -3.41 22.13 -0.21
CA ARG A 178 -2.84 21.74 -1.49
C ARG A 178 -1.50 21.03 -1.28
N ARG A 179 -1.34 19.87 -1.91
CA ARG A 179 -0.07 19.14 -1.95
C ARG A 179 0.30 18.87 -3.40
N ASP A 180 1.45 19.38 -3.81
CA ASP A 180 1.98 19.22 -5.15
C ASP A 180 3.13 18.21 -5.13
N TYR A 181 3.18 17.34 -6.12
CA TYR A 181 4.23 16.35 -6.29
C TYR A 181 4.37 15.91 -7.74
N THR A 182 5.54 15.40 -8.10
CA THR A 182 5.76 14.76 -9.40
C THR A 182 5.46 13.29 -9.32
N ALA A 183 4.80 12.75 -10.34
CA ALA A 183 4.54 11.32 -10.45
C ALA A 183 4.39 10.91 -11.92
N ASN A 184 5.08 9.84 -12.30
CA ASN A 184 4.92 9.20 -13.60
C ASN A 184 5.06 10.19 -14.75
N GLY A 185 6.10 11.02 -14.71
CA GLY A 185 6.40 12.01 -15.75
C GLY A 185 5.52 13.25 -15.79
N GLY A 186 4.59 13.41 -14.85
CA GLY A 186 3.68 14.56 -14.78
C GLY A 186 3.68 15.24 -13.41
N TRP A 187 3.00 16.37 -13.35
CA TRP A 187 2.77 17.14 -12.14
C TRP A 187 1.40 16.82 -11.55
N GLU A 188 1.36 16.46 -10.29
CA GLU A 188 0.13 16.17 -9.57
C GLU A 188 -0.15 17.24 -8.52
N SER A 189 -1.41 17.67 -8.44
CA SER A 189 -1.91 18.50 -7.34
C SER A 189 -3.02 17.76 -6.62
N PHE A 190 -2.79 17.41 -5.37
CA PHE A 190 -3.79 16.86 -4.48
C PHE A 190 -4.42 18.00 -3.68
N LEU A 191 -5.64 18.35 -4.05
CA LEU A 191 -6.42 19.40 -3.41
C LEU A 191 -7.40 18.78 -2.44
N ALA A 192 -7.46 19.28 -1.22
CA ALA A 192 -8.32 18.70 -0.21
C ALA A 192 -8.91 19.77 0.72
N TYR A 193 -10.11 19.51 1.22
CA TYR A 193 -10.61 20.14 2.43
C TYR A 193 -10.34 19.22 3.61
N GLU A 194 -9.62 19.72 4.60
CA GLU A 194 -9.17 18.95 5.76
C GLU A 194 -9.44 19.72 7.06
N ASP A 195 -9.67 18.99 8.14
CA ASP A 195 -9.50 19.51 9.51
C ASP A 195 -8.09 19.15 9.96
N PRO A 196 -7.14 20.09 9.95
CA PRO A 196 -5.75 19.79 10.27
C PRO A 196 -5.49 19.47 11.73
N LYS A 197 -6.36 19.95 12.64
CA LYS A 197 -6.22 19.67 14.08
C LYS A 197 -6.54 18.22 14.41
N GLN A 198 -7.55 17.66 13.75
CA GLN A 198 -7.97 16.27 13.94
C GLN A 198 -7.42 15.33 12.87
N ASP A 199 -6.76 15.86 11.81
CA ASP A 199 -6.29 15.13 10.65
C ASP A 199 -7.41 14.39 9.91
N ILE A 200 -8.53 15.08 9.68
CA ILE A 200 -9.70 14.54 8.99
C ILE A 200 -9.78 15.09 7.58
N LEU A 201 -9.98 14.21 6.61
CA LEU A 201 -10.18 14.53 5.20
C LEU A 201 -11.68 14.56 4.88
N ILE A 202 -12.18 15.73 4.46
CA ILE A 202 -13.60 15.95 4.14
C ILE A 202 -13.87 15.73 2.66
N GLY A 203 -13.05 16.29 1.79
CA GLY A 203 -13.20 16.18 0.35
C GLY A 203 -11.86 16.30 -0.36
N LEU A 204 -11.76 15.76 -1.56
CA LEU A 204 -10.52 15.81 -2.35
C LEU A 204 -10.78 15.93 -3.85
N LEU A 205 -9.79 16.49 -4.53
CA LEU A 205 -9.67 16.51 -5.98
C LEU A 205 -8.21 16.24 -6.36
N ARG A 206 -7.99 15.43 -7.38
CA ARG A 206 -6.68 15.18 -7.97
C ARG A 206 -6.63 15.85 -9.33
N LEU A 207 -5.65 16.70 -9.52
CA LEU A 207 -5.35 17.32 -10.83
C LEU A 207 -3.99 16.83 -11.31
N ARG A 208 -3.90 16.55 -12.61
CA ARG A 208 -2.67 16.17 -13.28
C ARG A 208 -2.39 17.11 -14.44
N LYS A 209 -1.13 17.52 -14.53
CA LYS A 209 -0.55 18.17 -15.70
C LYS A 209 0.50 17.22 -16.27
N CYS A 210 0.24 16.74 -17.50
CA CYS A 210 1.15 15.90 -18.29
C CYS A 210 2.29 16.71 -18.88
#